data_442e65552234f7411c55ab237d857efd
#
_entry.id   442e65552234f7411c55ab237d857efd
#
_cell.length_a   1.000
_cell.length_b   1.000
_cell.length_c   1.000
_cell.angle_alpha   90.00
_cell.angle_beta   90.00
_cell.angle_gamma   90.00
#
_symmetry.space_group_name_H-M   'P 1'
#
loop_
_entity.id
_entity.type
_entity.pdbx_description
1 polymer ?
#
loop_
_entity_poly.entity_id
_entity_poly.type
_entity_poly.pdbx_seq_one_letter_code
_entity_poly.pdbx_strand_id
1 'polypeptide(L)'
;MNKQKPSRKGFTLIELLVVITIIGILAGIAIGAFGGIFGQAGQLAAKDKLMDIHKAIVQAYKGQAKFPTNLDDQSPAGFAEWFAKKTRNPEVSYWYIDEDDKVLALEEDGGPGKPSSMTGNLDQDQKDTIAWIIALPTSDDASPKLDQNLRSGPFPIMWTRGLSGTEWDADSPWSGDGGHVLFSNGKVEWYESTDNDGEGVFLKPPAEDADEDTEIELVSDPEDALPEGWEIIGGGN
;
A
#
# COMPACT_ATOMS: atom_id res chain seq x y z
N MET A 1 -43.97 -54.18 31.84
CA MET A 1 -42.96 -53.10 31.96
C MET A 1 -43.40 -51.95 31.06
N ASN A 2 -43.93 -50.88 31.64
CA ASN A 2 -44.42 -49.71 30.90
C ASN A 2 -43.26 -48.74 30.74
N LYS A 3 -42.70 -48.58 29.50
CA LYS A 3 -41.67 -47.58 29.21
C LYS A 3 -42.35 -46.23 29.05
N GLN A 4 -42.21 -45.34 30.04
CA GLN A 4 -42.61 -43.94 29.90
C GLN A 4 -41.74 -43.28 28.82
N LYS A 5 -42.39 -42.74 27.77
CA LYS A 5 -41.72 -41.87 26.76
C LYS A 5 -41.28 -40.59 27.44
N PRO A 6 -40.03 -40.12 27.23
CA PRO A 6 -39.60 -38.87 27.76
C PRO A 6 -40.42 -37.73 27.13
N SER A 7 -40.99 -36.87 27.98
CA SER A 7 -41.67 -35.64 27.56
C SER A 7 -40.69 -34.69 26.89
N ARG A 8 -40.92 -34.40 25.62
CA ARG A 8 -40.15 -33.35 24.90
C ARG A 8 -40.67 -31.99 25.38
N LYS A 9 -39.85 -31.27 26.12
CA LYS A 9 -40.14 -29.87 26.45
C LYS A 9 -40.06 -29.06 25.16
N GLY A 10 -41.14 -28.41 24.75
CA GLY A 10 -41.15 -27.47 23.64
C GLY A 10 -40.58 -26.12 24.06
N PHE A 11 -39.94 -25.43 23.15
CA PHE A 11 -39.49 -24.06 23.36
C PHE A 11 -40.69 -23.11 23.40
N THR A 12 -40.65 -22.15 24.29
CA THR A 12 -41.68 -21.10 24.35
C THR A 12 -41.34 -19.97 23.35
N LEU A 13 -42.38 -19.29 22.85
CA LEU A 13 -42.22 -18.18 21.92
C LEU A 13 -41.40 -17.04 22.53
N ILE A 14 -41.52 -16.84 23.85
CA ILE A 14 -40.79 -15.81 24.57
C ILE A 14 -39.29 -16.16 24.72
N GLU A 15 -38.92 -17.43 24.91
CA GLU A 15 -37.53 -17.87 24.95
C GLU A 15 -36.84 -17.62 23.62
N LEU A 16 -37.52 -17.88 22.48
CA LEU A 16 -36.97 -17.60 21.16
C LEU A 16 -36.78 -16.08 20.93
N LEU A 17 -37.83 -15.29 21.32
CA LEU A 17 -37.81 -13.85 21.15
C LEU A 17 -36.67 -13.19 21.95
N VAL A 18 -36.44 -13.60 23.20
CA VAL A 18 -35.35 -13.09 24.03
C VAL A 18 -33.97 -13.42 23.40
N VAL A 19 -33.80 -14.62 22.90
CA VAL A 19 -32.53 -15.05 22.26
C VAL A 19 -32.21 -14.21 21.01
N ILE A 20 -33.20 -14.05 20.10
CA ILE A 20 -32.97 -13.25 18.91
C ILE A 20 -32.74 -11.77 19.22
N THR A 21 -33.38 -11.23 20.27
CA THR A 21 -33.16 -9.86 20.72
C THR A 21 -31.73 -9.68 21.24
N ILE A 22 -31.23 -10.60 22.05
CA ILE A 22 -29.83 -10.56 22.58
C ILE A 22 -28.85 -10.71 21.44
N ILE A 23 -29.06 -11.64 20.48
CA ILE A 23 -28.20 -11.80 19.31
C ILE A 23 -28.21 -10.52 18.47
N GLY A 24 -29.36 -9.87 18.27
CA GLY A 24 -29.45 -8.61 17.53
C GLY A 24 -28.67 -7.48 18.18
N ILE A 25 -28.75 -7.35 19.52
CA ILE A 25 -27.98 -6.35 20.27
C ILE A 25 -26.47 -6.63 20.18
N LEU A 26 -26.06 -7.88 20.40
CA LEU A 26 -24.66 -8.28 20.32
C LEU A 26 -24.10 -8.11 18.91
N ALA A 27 -24.85 -8.47 17.87
CA ALA A 27 -24.46 -8.27 16.47
C ALA A 27 -24.29 -6.76 16.15
N GLY A 28 -25.20 -5.90 16.62
CA GLY A 28 -25.12 -4.46 16.42
C GLY A 28 -23.85 -3.83 17.05
N ILE A 29 -23.46 -4.30 18.22
CA ILE A 29 -22.22 -3.85 18.89
C ILE A 29 -20.97 -4.42 18.16
N ALA A 30 -21.04 -5.68 17.73
CA ALA A 30 -19.93 -6.37 17.08
C ALA A 30 -19.57 -5.72 15.73
N ILE A 31 -20.56 -5.35 14.91
CA ILE A 31 -20.30 -4.74 13.59
C ILE A 31 -19.48 -3.45 13.72
N GLY A 32 -19.81 -2.58 14.67
CA GLY A 32 -19.05 -1.34 14.91
C GLY A 32 -17.62 -1.58 15.40
N ALA A 33 -17.40 -2.63 16.21
CA ALA A 33 -16.08 -2.97 16.74
C ALA A 33 -15.18 -3.66 15.70
N PHE A 34 -15.76 -4.46 14.80
CA PHE A 34 -14.99 -5.20 13.80
C PHE A 34 -14.54 -4.35 12.61
N GLY A 35 -15.26 -3.29 12.24
CA GLY A 35 -14.88 -2.40 11.13
C GLY A 35 -13.47 -1.82 11.28
N GLY A 36 -13.12 -1.33 12.48
CA GLY A 36 -11.78 -0.81 12.75
C GLY A 36 -10.68 -1.87 12.77
N ILE A 37 -10.99 -3.11 13.15
CA ILE A 37 -10.02 -4.21 13.20
C ILE A 37 -9.65 -4.70 11.80
N PHE A 38 -10.62 -4.78 10.89
CA PHE A 38 -10.36 -5.17 9.50
C PHE A 38 -9.53 -4.13 8.76
N GLY A 39 -9.78 -2.84 8.96
CA GLY A 39 -8.97 -1.77 8.41
C GLY A 39 -7.50 -1.85 8.85
N GLN A 40 -7.24 -2.07 10.15
CA GLN A 40 -5.87 -2.23 10.67
C GLN A 40 -5.17 -3.48 10.13
N ALA A 41 -5.88 -4.59 9.93
CA ALA A 41 -5.32 -5.81 9.35
C ALA A 41 -4.88 -5.59 7.89
N GLY A 42 -5.70 -4.90 7.10
CA GLY A 42 -5.38 -4.52 5.72
C GLY A 42 -4.18 -3.58 5.63
N GLN A 43 -4.12 -2.57 6.51
CA GLN A 43 -2.97 -1.68 6.61
C GLN A 43 -1.67 -2.43 6.95
N LEU A 44 -1.71 -3.36 7.92
CA LEU A 44 -0.54 -4.17 8.25
C LEU A 44 -0.11 -5.07 7.09
N ALA A 45 -1.06 -5.71 6.41
CA ALA A 45 -0.78 -6.54 5.24
C ALA A 45 -0.15 -5.72 4.09
N ALA A 46 -0.62 -4.50 3.87
CA ALA A 46 -0.05 -3.58 2.88
C ALA A 46 1.38 -3.15 3.22
N LYS A 47 1.66 -2.89 4.50
CA LYS A 47 3.02 -2.65 5.00
C LYS A 47 3.94 -3.82 4.68
N ASP A 48 3.51 -5.04 4.97
CA ASP A 48 4.30 -6.24 4.73
C ASP A 48 4.55 -6.44 3.22
N LYS A 49 3.57 -6.17 2.36
CA LYS A 49 3.72 -6.20 0.89
C LYS A 49 4.85 -5.26 0.42
N LEU A 50 4.87 -4.01 0.90
CA LEU A 50 5.93 -3.03 0.56
C LEU A 50 7.31 -3.49 1.04
N MET A 51 7.40 -4.01 2.27
CA MET A 51 8.66 -4.55 2.80
C MET A 51 9.14 -5.74 1.98
N ASP A 52 8.25 -6.61 1.53
CA ASP A 52 8.61 -7.79 0.74
C ASP A 52 9.02 -7.42 -0.68
N ILE A 53 8.39 -6.40 -1.31
CA ILE A 53 8.84 -5.82 -2.57
C ILE A 53 10.29 -5.33 -2.43
N HIS A 54 10.59 -4.53 -1.41
CA HIS A 54 11.94 -4.03 -1.16
C HIS A 54 12.95 -5.17 -0.96
N LYS A 55 12.66 -6.13 -0.10
CA LYS A 55 13.50 -7.32 0.14
C LYS A 55 13.77 -8.11 -1.15
N ALA A 56 12.73 -8.32 -1.97
CA ALA A 56 12.86 -9.05 -3.23
C ALA A 56 13.78 -8.32 -4.22
N ILE A 57 13.71 -6.99 -4.29
CA ILE A 57 14.60 -6.16 -5.12
C ILE A 57 16.05 -6.28 -4.63
N VAL A 58 16.28 -6.13 -3.32
CA VAL A 58 17.61 -6.27 -2.70
C VAL A 58 18.20 -7.66 -2.99
N GLN A 59 17.41 -8.72 -2.85
CA GLN A 59 17.84 -10.08 -3.15
C GLN A 59 18.18 -10.28 -4.64
N ALA A 60 17.37 -9.74 -5.55
CA ALA A 60 17.57 -9.86 -6.99
C ALA A 60 18.89 -9.18 -7.46
N TYR A 61 19.35 -8.19 -6.74
CA TYR A 61 20.61 -7.47 -6.99
C TYR A 61 21.72 -7.80 -5.98
N LYS A 62 21.68 -8.97 -5.35
CA LYS A 62 22.73 -9.49 -4.46
C LYS A 62 23.08 -8.55 -3.31
N GLY A 63 22.07 -7.99 -2.66
CA GLY A 63 22.23 -7.11 -1.51
C GLY A 63 22.24 -5.63 -1.83
N GLN A 64 22.00 -5.24 -3.08
CA GLN A 64 21.86 -3.84 -3.48
C GLN A 64 20.42 -3.59 -3.90
N ALA A 65 19.76 -2.60 -3.34
CA ALA A 65 18.48 -2.15 -3.88
C ALA A 65 18.80 -1.31 -5.13
N LYS A 66 18.63 -1.91 -6.29
CA LYS A 66 18.79 -1.24 -7.59
C LYS A 66 17.45 -1.23 -8.32
N PHE A 67 17.03 -0.04 -8.71
CA PHE A 67 15.79 0.18 -9.46
C PHE A 67 16.07 0.29 -10.96
N PRO A 68 15.07 0.00 -11.82
CA PRO A 68 15.22 0.19 -13.25
C PRO A 68 15.30 1.69 -13.57
N THR A 69 16.11 2.04 -14.53
CA THR A 69 16.25 3.40 -15.06
C THR A 69 15.46 3.58 -16.37
N ASN A 70 14.93 2.50 -16.91
CA ASN A 70 14.12 2.50 -18.11
C ASN A 70 13.13 1.33 -18.06
N LEU A 71 11.87 1.64 -18.21
CA LEU A 71 10.78 0.68 -18.34
C LEU A 71 10.15 0.82 -19.74
N ASP A 72 9.71 -0.28 -20.30
CA ASP A 72 8.95 -0.26 -21.57
C ASP A 72 7.60 0.47 -21.39
N ASP A 73 7.00 0.33 -20.21
CA ASP A 73 5.79 1.05 -19.75
C ASP A 73 6.16 1.87 -18.52
N GLN A 74 6.21 3.21 -18.64
CA GLN A 74 6.54 4.16 -17.57
C GLN A 74 5.33 4.35 -16.63
N SER A 75 4.81 3.26 -16.10
CA SER A 75 3.67 3.23 -15.17
C SER A 75 3.94 2.29 -13.99
N PRO A 76 3.15 2.37 -12.91
CA PRO A 76 3.21 1.40 -11.83
C PRO A 76 3.02 -0.05 -12.31
N ALA A 77 2.20 -0.28 -13.34
CA ALA A 77 2.00 -1.59 -13.95
C ALA A 77 3.26 -2.09 -14.67
N GLY A 78 3.95 -1.21 -15.40
CA GLY A 78 5.22 -1.54 -16.05
C GLY A 78 6.32 -1.88 -15.03
N PHE A 79 6.35 -1.16 -13.90
CA PHE A 79 7.25 -1.52 -12.81
C PHE A 79 6.90 -2.88 -12.19
N ALA A 80 5.61 -3.16 -11.97
CA ALA A 80 5.17 -4.45 -11.45
C ALA A 80 5.53 -5.62 -12.40
N GLU A 81 5.42 -5.42 -13.71
CA GLU A 81 5.86 -6.40 -14.71
C GLU A 81 7.38 -6.59 -14.66
N TRP A 82 8.16 -5.50 -14.62
CA TRP A 82 9.61 -5.56 -14.48
C TRP A 82 10.01 -6.29 -13.20
N PHE A 83 9.36 -5.96 -12.07
CA PHE A 83 9.58 -6.62 -10.78
C PHE A 83 9.35 -8.12 -10.88
N ALA A 84 8.22 -8.54 -11.44
CA ALA A 84 7.84 -9.94 -11.61
C ALA A 84 8.89 -10.71 -12.44
N LYS A 85 9.36 -10.11 -13.54
CA LYS A 85 10.41 -10.68 -14.41
C LYS A 85 11.77 -10.75 -13.69
N LYS A 86 12.14 -9.68 -12.99
CA LYS A 86 13.46 -9.55 -12.34
C LYS A 86 13.61 -10.44 -11.12
N THR A 87 12.60 -10.47 -10.27
CA THR A 87 12.60 -11.25 -9.03
C THR A 87 12.13 -12.68 -9.24
N ARG A 88 11.56 -13.00 -10.41
CA ARG A 88 10.86 -14.26 -10.72
C ARG A 88 9.67 -14.49 -9.80
N ASN A 89 9.07 -13.42 -9.34
CA ASN A 89 7.89 -13.44 -8.48
C ASN A 89 6.74 -12.70 -9.14
N PRO A 90 5.86 -13.40 -9.90
CA PRO A 90 4.73 -12.78 -10.59
C PRO A 90 3.52 -12.53 -9.68
N GLU A 91 3.71 -12.56 -8.36
CA GLU A 91 2.65 -12.48 -7.36
C GLU A 91 1.85 -11.18 -7.50
N VAL A 92 0.55 -11.33 -7.69
CA VAL A 92 -0.40 -10.24 -7.90
C VAL A 92 -0.73 -9.53 -6.60
N SER A 93 -0.75 -10.25 -5.50
CA SER A 93 -1.15 -9.75 -4.18
C SER A 93 -0.30 -8.58 -3.68
N TYR A 94 0.92 -8.41 -4.19
CA TYR A 94 1.77 -7.26 -3.84
C TYR A 94 1.21 -5.91 -4.35
N TRP A 95 0.42 -5.92 -5.42
CA TRP A 95 0.04 -4.74 -6.19
C TRP A 95 -1.39 -4.28 -5.93
N TYR A 96 -2.22 -5.16 -5.36
CA TYR A 96 -3.63 -4.93 -5.09
C TYR A 96 -3.91 -5.08 -3.60
N ILE A 97 -4.67 -4.16 -3.04
CA ILE A 97 -5.12 -4.18 -1.64
C ILE A 97 -6.57 -4.65 -1.65
N ASP A 98 -6.86 -5.76 -0.98
CA ASP A 98 -8.16 -6.42 -1.08
C ASP A 98 -9.32 -5.59 -0.54
N GLU A 99 -9.05 -4.69 0.39
CA GLU A 99 -10.02 -3.78 0.99
C GLU A 99 -10.28 -2.51 0.18
N ASP A 100 -9.52 -2.30 -0.90
CA ASP A 100 -9.61 -1.15 -1.78
C ASP A 100 -10.89 -1.20 -2.61
N ASP A 101 -11.69 -0.14 -2.57
CA ASP A 101 -12.95 -0.03 -3.32
C ASP A 101 -12.74 -0.23 -4.84
N LYS A 102 -11.59 0.22 -5.39
CA LYS A 102 -11.26 -0.03 -6.80
C LYS A 102 -11.00 -1.52 -7.08
N VAL A 103 -10.40 -2.24 -6.15
CA VAL A 103 -10.19 -3.69 -6.26
C VAL A 103 -11.52 -4.43 -6.15
N LEU A 104 -12.38 -4.02 -5.21
CA LEU A 104 -13.72 -4.58 -5.07
C LEU A 104 -14.54 -4.37 -6.34
N ALA A 105 -14.46 -3.20 -6.97
CA ALA A 105 -15.13 -2.90 -8.24
C ALA A 105 -14.62 -3.77 -9.39
N LEU A 106 -13.33 -4.15 -9.43
CA LEU A 106 -12.83 -5.11 -10.43
C LEU A 106 -13.45 -6.50 -10.29
N GLU A 107 -13.84 -6.88 -9.07
CA GLU A 107 -14.35 -8.21 -8.73
C GLU A 107 -15.89 -8.29 -8.79
N GLU A 108 -16.60 -7.16 -9.03
CA GLU A 108 -18.05 -7.17 -9.24
C GLU A 108 -18.44 -7.91 -10.52
N ASP A 109 -19.72 -8.31 -10.59
CA ASP A 109 -20.29 -9.07 -11.71
C ASP A 109 -20.05 -8.36 -13.06
N GLY A 110 -19.23 -8.99 -13.91
CA GLY A 110 -18.85 -8.49 -15.23
C GLY A 110 -17.56 -7.66 -15.25
N GLY A 111 -16.91 -7.46 -14.11
CA GLY A 111 -15.58 -6.85 -14.04
C GLY A 111 -14.47 -7.81 -14.53
N PRO A 112 -13.28 -7.26 -14.87
CA PRO A 112 -12.15 -8.07 -15.35
C PRO A 112 -11.53 -8.96 -14.27
N GLY A 113 -11.79 -8.68 -12.99
CA GLY A 113 -11.11 -9.30 -11.85
C GLY A 113 -9.63 -8.90 -11.74
N LYS A 114 -8.98 -9.31 -10.66
CA LYS A 114 -7.52 -9.18 -10.56
C LYS A 114 -6.82 -10.03 -11.63
N PRO A 115 -5.68 -9.57 -12.19
CA PRO A 115 -4.96 -10.35 -13.19
C PRO A 115 -4.45 -11.65 -12.56
N SER A 116 -4.25 -12.68 -13.37
CA SER A 116 -3.68 -13.96 -12.89
C SER A 116 -2.15 -13.89 -12.69
N SER A 117 -1.49 -12.88 -13.24
CA SER A 117 -0.04 -12.65 -13.15
C SER A 117 0.30 -11.23 -13.54
N MET A 118 1.31 -10.64 -12.93
CA MET A 118 1.85 -9.32 -13.30
C MET A 118 2.69 -9.34 -14.59
N THR A 119 2.96 -10.51 -15.17
CA THR A 119 3.65 -10.64 -16.48
C THR A 119 2.68 -10.82 -17.65
N GLY A 120 1.38 -10.70 -17.41
CA GLY A 120 0.34 -10.77 -18.43
C GLY A 120 -0.01 -9.41 -19.02
N ASN A 121 -0.90 -9.42 -20.03
CA ASN A 121 -1.51 -8.18 -20.50
C ASN A 121 -2.58 -7.75 -19.49
N LEU A 122 -2.32 -6.68 -18.75
CA LEU A 122 -3.29 -6.05 -17.88
C LEU A 122 -4.18 -5.12 -18.74
N ASP A 123 -5.48 -5.13 -18.47
CA ASP A 123 -6.36 -4.10 -19.00
C ASP A 123 -6.20 -2.78 -18.25
N GLN A 124 -6.85 -1.71 -18.72
CA GLN A 124 -6.67 -0.38 -18.16
C GLN A 124 -7.19 -0.31 -16.72
N ASP A 125 -8.34 -0.90 -16.42
CA ASP A 125 -8.94 -0.89 -15.09
C ASP A 125 -8.02 -1.60 -14.07
N GLN A 126 -7.41 -2.73 -14.47
CA GLN A 126 -6.42 -3.43 -13.66
C GLN A 126 -5.18 -2.57 -13.39
N LYS A 127 -4.70 -1.83 -14.40
CA LYS A 127 -3.54 -0.93 -14.24
C LYS A 127 -3.83 0.23 -13.29
N ASP A 128 -5.00 0.85 -13.44
CA ASP A 128 -5.42 2.02 -12.65
C ASP A 128 -5.78 1.66 -11.19
N THR A 129 -5.92 0.36 -10.92
CA THR A 129 -6.22 -0.15 -9.58
C THR A 129 -4.97 -0.50 -8.77
N ILE A 130 -3.77 -0.45 -9.37
CA ILE A 130 -2.52 -0.68 -8.62
C ILE A 130 -2.41 0.31 -7.46
N ALA A 131 -2.13 -0.23 -6.27
CA ALA A 131 -2.22 0.53 -5.02
C ALA A 131 -1.06 1.52 -4.80
N TRP A 132 0.00 1.48 -5.63
CA TRP A 132 1.26 2.15 -5.35
C TRP A 132 1.63 3.20 -6.39
N ILE A 133 2.10 4.35 -5.93
CA ILE A 133 2.88 5.31 -6.69
C ILE A 133 4.35 4.96 -6.49
N ILE A 134 5.17 5.14 -7.52
CA ILE A 134 6.55 4.66 -7.52
C ILE A 134 7.46 5.75 -8.07
N ALA A 135 8.56 6.01 -7.38
CA ALA A 135 9.63 6.86 -7.87
C ALA A 135 10.80 6.00 -8.40
N LEU A 136 11.34 6.37 -9.55
CA LEU A 136 12.46 5.67 -10.19
C LEU A 136 13.57 6.62 -10.60
N PRO A 137 14.84 6.16 -10.62
CA PRO A 137 15.93 6.93 -11.16
C PRO A 137 15.85 7.03 -12.69
N THR A 138 16.12 8.20 -13.24
CA THR A 138 16.08 8.48 -14.69
C THR A 138 17.35 8.01 -15.41
N SER A 139 18.43 7.76 -14.69
CA SER A 139 19.68 7.25 -15.23
C SER A 139 20.40 6.32 -14.25
N ASP A 140 21.35 5.53 -14.75
CA ASP A 140 22.17 4.65 -13.89
C ASP A 140 23.04 5.45 -12.89
N ASP A 141 23.42 6.68 -13.24
CA ASP A 141 24.18 7.57 -12.36
C ASP A 141 23.33 8.16 -11.24
N ALA A 142 22.04 8.41 -11.51
CA ALA A 142 21.07 8.86 -10.54
C ALA A 142 20.57 7.74 -9.59
N SER A 143 20.90 6.47 -9.90
CA SER A 143 20.60 5.36 -9.00
C SER A 143 21.60 5.37 -7.85
N PRO A 144 21.29 5.99 -6.69
CA PRO A 144 22.20 5.92 -5.57
C PRO A 144 22.41 4.46 -5.20
N LYS A 145 23.61 4.11 -4.84
CA LYS A 145 23.86 2.87 -4.11
C LYS A 145 23.15 3.04 -2.78
N LEU A 146 21.97 2.45 -2.67
CA LEU A 146 21.05 2.60 -1.53
C LEU A 146 21.66 2.20 -0.18
N ASP A 147 22.90 1.69 -0.17
CA ASP A 147 23.59 1.21 1.02
C ASP A 147 24.62 2.20 1.59
N GLN A 148 24.93 3.31 0.93
CA GLN A 148 26.05 4.13 1.37
C GLN A 148 25.75 5.64 1.32
N ASN A 149 25.52 6.20 2.51
CA ASN A 149 25.78 7.62 2.83
C ASN A 149 25.04 8.65 1.97
N LEU A 150 23.69 8.49 1.85
CA LEU A 150 22.91 9.67 1.57
C LEU A 150 23.04 10.60 2.77
N ARG A 151 23.73 11.72 2.61
CA ARG A 151 23.85 12.79 3.63
C ARG A 151 22.48 13.26 4.10
N SER A 152 21.47 13.12 3.25
CA SER A 152 20.07 13.50 3.46
C SER A 152 19.21 12.46 4.18
N GLY A 153 19.73 11.26 4.48
CA GLY A 153 18.92 10.19 5.03
C GLY A 153 18.04 9.44 4.00
N PRO A 154 17.10 8.62 4.45
CA PRO A 154 16.26 7.84 3.57
C PRO A 154 15.19 8.72 2.92
N PHE A 155 14.96 8.55 1.62
CA PHE A 155 13.94 9.23 0.84
C PHE A 155 12.81 8.26 0.44
N PRO A 156 11.59 8.76 0.14
CA PRO A 156 10.47 7.93 -0.30
C PRO A 156 10.73 7.35 -1.69
N ILE A 157 10.43 6.06 -1.88
CA ILE A 157 10.60 5.36 -3.17
C ILE A 157 9.31 4.75 -3.68
N MET A 158 8.35 4.50 -2.79
CA MET A 158 7.04 3.98 -3.15
C MET A 158 6.04 4.38 -2.06
N TRP A 159 4.84 4.76 -2.44
CA TRP A 159 3.78 5.09 -1.49
C TRP A 159 2.40 4.73 -2.02
N THR A 160 1.43 4.71 -1.11
CA THR A 160 0.04 4.46 -1.44
C THR A 160 -0.50 5.55 -2.37
N ARG A 161 -1.20 5.17 -3.44
CA ARG A 161 -1.88 6.12 -4.34
C ARG A 161 -2.92 6.97 -3.59
N GLY A 162 -3.33 8.08 -4.20
CA GLY A 162 -4.33 9.01 -3.66
C GLY A 162 -3.77 10.06 -2.72
N LEU A 163 -2.44 10.18 -2.60
CA LEU A 163 -1.83 11.32 -1.91
C LEU A 163 -1.93 12.56 -2.82
N SER A 164 -2.62 13.59 -2.34
CA SER A 164 -2.84 14.86 -3.03
C SER A 164 -2.47 16.02 -2.10
N GLY A 165 -1.38 16.70 -2.40
CA GLY A 165 -0.78 17.65 -1.46
C GLY A 165 -0.28 16.94 -0.20
N THR A 166 -0.91 17.16 0.95
CA THR A 166 -0.51 16.59 2.24
C THR A 166 -1.45 15.51 2.77
N GLU A 167 -2.56 15.27 2.09
CA GLU A 167 -3.63 14.37 2.54
C GLU A 167 -3.89 13.27 1.51
N TRP A 168 -4.29 12.10 1.97
CA TRP A 168 -4.83 11.07 1.11
C TRP A 168 -6.31 11.36 0.81
N ASP A 169 -6.70 11.21 -0.43
CA ASP A 169 -8.07 11.41 -0.88
C ASP A 169 -8.86 10.08 -0.96
N ALA A 170 -10.10 10.17 -1.47
CA ALA A 170 -10.98 9.01 -1.62
C ALA A 170 -10.45 7.97 -2.63
N ASP A 171 -9.45 8.31 -3.45
CA ASP A 171 -8.78 7.40 -4.39
C ASP A 171 -7.79 6.47 -3.71
N SER A 172 -7.42 6.75 -2.45
CA SER A 172 -6.55 5.88 -1.67
C SER A 172 -7.28 4.59 -1.27
N PRO A 173 -6.57 3.47 -1.11
CA PRO A 173 -7.16 2.20 -0.69
C PRO A 173 -7.92 2.23 0.63
N TRP A 174 -7.71 3.23 1.44
CA TRP A 174 -8.38 3.43 2.74
C TRP A 174 -9.22 4.71 2.77
N SER A 175 -9.72 5.16 1.59
CA SER A 175 -10.70 6.24 1.45
C SER A 175 -10.32 7.54 2.17
N GLY A 176 -9.03 7.86 2.18
CA GLY A 176 -8.50 9.08 2.80
C GLY A 176 -7.98 8.96 4.23
N ASP A 177 -8.08 7.78 4.86
CA ASP A 177 -7.59 7.59 6.24
C ASP A 177 -6.07 7.71 6.38
N GLY A 178 -5.33 7.68 5.25
CA GLY A 178 -3.88 7.75 5.23
C GLY A 178 -3.26 6.76 4.23
N GLY A 179 -1.95 6.62 4.31
CA GLY A 179 -1.21 5.72 3.43
C GLY A 179 0.15 5.32 3.96
N HIS A 180 0.71 4.27 3.35
CA HIS A 180 2.05 3.81 3.62
C HIS A 180 3.06 4.46 2.70
N VAL A 181 4.24 4.74 3.24
CA VAL A 181 5.41 5.20 2.48
C VAL A 181 6.56 4.23 2.74
N LEU A 182 7.11 3.67 1.68
CA LEU A 182 8.34 2.88 1.68
C LEU A 182 9.51 3.79 1.36
N PHE A 183 10.49 3.78 2.23
CA PHE A 183 11.73 4.53 2.08
C PHE A 183 12.86 3.70 1.46
N SER A 184 13.85 4.37 0.93
CA SER A 184 15.03 3.79 0.27
C SER A 184 15.81 2.80 1.12
N ASN A 185 15.75 2.91 2.45
CA ASN A 185 16.37 2.00 3.41
C ASN A 185 15.48 0.77 3.75
N GLY A 186 14.30 0.63 3.14
CA GLY A 186 13.36 -0.46 3.37
C GLY A 186 12.42 -0.26 4.57
N LYS A 187 12.49 0.89 5.25
CA LYS A 187 11.52 1.25 6.29
C LYS A 187 10.17 1.57 5.64
N VAL A 188 9.09 1.10 6.24
CA VAL A 188 7.72 1.45 5.84
C VAL A 188 7.02 2.11 7.00
N GLU A 189 6.48 3.30 6.78
CA GLU A 189 5.71 4.06 7.76
C GLU A 189 4.31 4.35 7.24
N TRP A 190 3.38 4.53 8.18
CA TRP A 190 2.03 4.98 7.95
C TRP A 190 1.92 6.45 8.30
N TYR A 191 1.29 7.22 7.43
CA TYR A 191 0.97 8.62 7.65
C TYR A 191 -0.53 8.84 7.41
N GLU A 192 -1.20 9.51 8.33
CA GLU A 192 -2.56 10.02 8.13
C GLU A 192 -2.51 11.30 7.29
N SER A 193 -1.48 12.12 7.48
CA SER A 193 -1.13 13.29 6.72
C SER A 193 0.39 13.40 6.59
N THR A 194 0.89 13.95 5.51
CA THR A 194 2.32 14.28 5.34
C THR A 194 2.66 15.71 5.80
N ASP A 195 1.67 16.46 6.26
CA ASP A 195 1.86 17.71 6.96
C ASP A 195 2.03 17.47 8.46
N ASN A 196 3.09 17.96 9.01
CA ASN A 196 3.38 17.93 10.44
C ASN A 196 3.50 19.36 10.96
N ASP A 197 2.36 19.99 11.27
CA ASP A 197 2.27 21.38 11.69
C ASP A 197 2.95 22.39 10.72
N GLY A 198 2.92 22.08 9.41
CA GLY A 198 3.52 22.89 8.34
C GLY A 198 5.00 22.60 8.08
N GLU A 199 5.61 21.65 8.79
CA GLU A 199 7.04 21.32 8.60
C GLU A 199 7.27 20.17 7.61
N GLY A 200 6.25 19.35 7.36
CA GLY A 200 6.37 18.14 6.56
C GLY A 200 6.99 16.96 7.32
N VAL A 201 7.13 15.82 6.64
CA VAL A 201 7.61 14.56 7.24
C VAL A 201 8.77 13.92 6.49
N PHE A 202 9.08 14.37 5.27
CA PHE A 202 10.14 13.83 4.44
C PHE A 202 11.38 14.70 4.47
N LEU A 203 12.54 14.07 4.50
CA LEU A 203 13.82 14.76 4.41
C LEU A 203 14.10 15.15 2.96
N LYS A 204 14.27 16.43 2.69
CA LYS A 204 14.69 16.93 1.39
C LYS A 204 16.18 16.74 1.20
N PRO A 205 16.63 16.09 0.13
CA PRO A 205 18.04 15.96 -0.16
C PRO A 205 18.69 17.34 -0.32
N PRO A 206 19.86 17.58 0.30
CA PRO A 206 20.60 18.80 0.04
C PRO A 206 21.07 18.84 -1.42
N ALA A 207 21.21 20.04 -1.99
CA ALA A 207 21.79 20.21 -3.31
C ALA A 207 23.22 19.63 -3.38
N GLU A 208 23.69 19.21 -4.58
CA GLU A 208 25.01 18.61 -4.75
C GLU A 208 26.17 19.51 -4.28
N ASP A 209 25.98 20.83 -4.35
CA ASP A 209 26.94 21.86 -3.94
C ASP A 209 26.70 22.38 -2.51
N ALA A 210 25.81 21.77 -1.75
CA ALA A 210 25.50 22.18 -0.38
C ALA A 210 26.68 21.93 0.56
N ASP A 211 26.95 22.90 1.43
CA ASP A 211 27.97 22.80 2.47
C ASP A 211 27.62 21.72 3.51
N GLU A 212 28.62 21.23 4.24
CA GLU A 212 28.43 20.21 5.30
C GLU A 212 27.52 20.68 6.43
N ASP A 213 27.39 21.99 6.61
CA ASP A 213 26.58 22.64 7.65
C ASP A 213 25.17 23.01 7.15
N THR A 214 24.79 22.63 5.92
CA THR A 214 23.43 22.90 5.40
C THR A 214 22.41 22.17 6.24
N GLU A 215 21.46 22.90 6.81
CA GLU A 215 20.33 22.33 7.56
C GLU A 215 19.46 21.49 6.62
N ILE A 216 19.05 20.32 7.11
CA ILE A 216 18.14 19.44 6.37
C ILE A 216 16.75 20.01 6.46
N GLU A 217 16.14 20.30 5.33
CA GLU A 217 14.77 20.76 5.22
C GLU A 217 13.80 19.57 5.26
N LEU A 218 12.66 19.73 5.93
CA LEU A 218 11.54 18.81 5.85
C LEU A 218 10.55 19.32 4.80
N VAL A 219 9.97 18.38 4.05
CA VAL A 219 8.95 18.66 3.04
C VAL A 219 7.77 17.72 3.20
N SER A 220 6.60 18.16 2.76
CA SER A 220 5.36 17.37 2.87
C SER A 220 5.10 16.50 1.63
N ASP A 221 5.57 16.96 0.46
CA ASP A 221 5.40 16.22 -0.79
C ASP A 221 6.56 15.21 -0.96
N PRO A 222 6.26 13.92 -1.18
CA PRO A 222 7.30 12.92 -1.46
C PRO A 222 8.12 13.25 -2.71
N GLU A 223 7.55 13.97 -3.69
CA GLU A 223 8.27 14.40 -4.90
C GLU A 223 9.40 15.37 -4.57
N ASP A 224 9.16 16.32 -3.67
CA ASP A 224 10.16 17.29 -3.20
C ASP A 224 11.30 16.64 -2.38
N ALA A 225 11.06 15.44 -1.87
CA ALA A 225 12.04 14.65 -1.12
C ALA A 225 12.87 13.69 -2.01
N LEU A 226 12.61 13.66 -3.32
CA LEU A 226 13.37 12.80 -4.23
C LEU A 226 14.75 13.38 -4.51
N PRO A 227 15.79 12.53 -4.59
CA PRO A 227 17.10 12.95 -5.06
C PRO A 227 17.07 13.42 -6.51
N GLU A 228 18.04 14.23 -6.90
CA GLU A 228 18.22 14.64 -8.29
C GLU A 228 18.29 13.43 -9.23
N GLY A 229 17.57 13.50 -10.34
CA GLY A 229 17.47 12.42 -11.32
C GLY A 229 16.53 11.28 -10.91
N TRP A 230 15.63 11.49 -9.94
CA TRP A 230 14.50 10.60 -9.65
C TRP A 230 13.19 11.26 -10.07
N GLU A 231 12.29 10.46 -10.60
CA GLU A 231 10.98 10.89 -11.07
C GLU A 231 9.88 9.92 -10.64
N ILE A 232 8.68 10.45 -10.43
CA ILE A 232 7.48 9.64 -10.19
C ILE A 232 7.01 9.07 -11.52
N ILE A 233 6.80 7.76 -11.57
CA ILE A 233 6.20 7.10 -12.73
C ILE A 233 4.69 6.97 -12.57
N GLY A 234 3.94 7.32 -13.62
CA GLY A 234 2.48 7.19 -13.63
C GLY A 234 1.74 8.22 -12.75
N GLY A 235 2.44 9.19 -12.23
CA GLY A 235 1.87 10.34 -11.53
C GLY A 235 1.44 11.42 -12.52
N GLY A 236 0.39 11.17 -13.24
CA GLY A 236 -0.22 12.14 -14.14
C GLY A 236 -1.69 12.35 -13.75
N ASN A 237 -1.95 13.43 -12.97
CA ASN A 237 -3.25 13.98 -12.53
C ASN A 237 -4.16 13.06 -11.77
#